data_45d362b59437a6d8fb655be6c0d6a817
#
_entry.id   45d362b59437a6d8fb655be6c0d6a817
#
_cell.length_a   1.000
_cell.length_b   1.000
_cell.length_c   1.000
_cell.angle_alpha   90.00
_cell.angle_beta   90.00
_cell.angle_gamma   90.00
#
_symmetry.space_group_name_H-M   'P 1'
#
loop_
_entity.id
_entity.type
_entity.pdbx_description
1 polymer ?
#
loop_
_entity_poly.entity_id
_entity_poly.type
_entity_poly.pdbx_seq_one_letter_code
_entity_poly.pdbx_strand_id
1 'polypeptide(L)'
;MHDNKLINWFIPLSAIQSRAGLEMARIFVFTHLAGPIIALPMGLYLYVVSPTVTPQLLIISLGIMSFWTLPLLLRATGNMTLMMALSFEGLTALSLCGSFFYGGFNSPFLPWLSISLMLGLFFLLRGPALVIPGFCCNLARVFPR
;
A
#
# COMPACT_ATOMS: atom_id res chain seq x y z
N MET A 1 -25.02 -11.21 -6.45
CA MET A 1 -23.64 -10.82 -6.08
C MET A 1 -22.74 -11.39 -7.16
N HIS A 2 -22.23 -10.54 -8.06
CA HIS A 2 -21.39 -11.01 -9.16
C HIS A 2 -20.09 -11.60 -8.56
N ASP A 3 -19.89 -12.89 -8.72
CA ASP A 3 -18.62 -13.55 -8.41
C ASP A 3 -17.57 -13.08 -9.42
N ASN A 4 -16.80 -12.07 -9.04
CA ASN A 4 -15.65 -11.62 -9.81
C ASN A 4 -14.56 -12.70 -9.78
N LYS A 5 -14.64 -13.64 -10.73
CA LYS A 5 -13.70 -14.77 -10.88
C LYS A 5 -12.24 -14.30 -10.87
N LEU A 6 -11.96 -13.11 -11.43
CA LEU A 6 -10.61 -12.51 -11.44
C LEU A 6 -10.10 -12.20 -10.03
N ILE A 7 -10.90 -11.56 -9.18
CA ILE A 7 -10.49 -11.21 -7.82
C ILE A 7 -10.31 -12.47 -6.99
N ASN A 8 -11.25 -13.41 -7.10
CA ASN A 8 -11.20 -14.67 -6.36
C ASN A 8 -9.98 -15.53 -6.74
N TRP A 9 -9.43 -15.36 -7.95
CA TRP A 9 -8.23 -16.08 -8.38
C TRP A 9 -6.97 -15.71 -7.56
N PHE A 10 -6.89 -14.47 -7.07
CA PHE A 10 -5.77 -14.00 -6.24
C PHE A 10 -5.87 -14.41 -4.77
N ILE A 11 -7.04 -14.89 -4.32
CA ILE A 11 -7.29 -15.18 -2.90
C ILE A 11 -7.08 -16.68 -2.65
N PRO A 12 -6.02 -17.08 -1.92
CA PRO A 12 -5.81 -18.47 -1.57
C PRO A 12 -6.81 -18.90 -0.48
N LEU A 13 -7.20 -20.18 -0.51
CA LEU A 13 -8.11 -20.75 0.50
C LEU A 13 -7.56 -20.63 1.92
N SER A 14 -6.25 -20.63 2.08
CA SER A 14 -5.56 -20.45 3.36
C SER A 14 -5.75 -19.08 3.99
N ALA A 15 -6.04 -18.05 3.19
CA ALA A 15 -6.32 -16.70 3.68
C ALA A 15 -7.78 -16.52 4.15
N ILE A 16 -8.65 -17.51 3.86
CA ILE A 16 -10.09 -17.44 4.15
C ILE A 16 -10.36 -18.22 5.44
N GLN A 17 -10.23 -17.58 6.59
CA GLN A 17 -10.62 -18.17 7.87
C GLN A 17 -12.08 -17.85 8.26
N SER A 18 -12.67 -16.83 7.63
CA SER A 18 -14.03 -16.40 7.90
C SER A 18 -14.61 -15.66 6.70
N ARG A 19 -15.94 -15.51 6.67
CA ARG A 19 -16.62 -14.71 5.63
C ARG A 19 -16.13 -13.26 5.61
N ALA A 20 -15.88 -12.68 6.78
CA ALA A 20 -15.32 -11.33 6.91
C ALA A 20 -13.89 -11.25 6.34
N GLY A 21 -13.06 -12.30 6.54
CA GLY A 21 -11.72 -12.40 5.96
C GLY A 21 -11.74 -12.44 4.43
N LEU A 22 -12.71 -13.15 3.84
CA LEU A 22 -12.89 -13.18 2.38
C LEU A 22 -13.22 -11.80 1.81
N GLU A 23 -14.15 -11.07 2.42
CA GLU A 23 -14.51 -9.73 1.96
C GLU A 23 -13.33 -8.76 2.10
N MET A 24 -12.57 -8.85 3.18
CA MET A 24 -11.35 -8.08 3.38
C MET A 24 -10.30 -8.36 2.30
N ALA A 25 -10.09 -9.64 1.98
CA ALA A 25 -9.16 -10.05 0.92
C ALA A 25 -9.61 -9.54 -0.46
N ARG A 26 -10.92 -9.55 -0.74
CA ARG A 26 -11.48 -8.99 -1.98
C ARG A 26 -11.24 -7.49 -2.09
N ILE A 27 -11.50 -6.73 -1.00
CA ILE A 27 -11.23 -5.29 -0.95
C ILE A 27 -9.74 -5.03 -1.15
N PHE A 28 -8.88 -5.79 -0.48
CA PHE A 28 -7.43 -5.67 -0.61
C PHE A 28 -6.97 -5.86 -2.05
N VAL A 29 -7.36 -6.98 -2.68
CA VAL A 29 -6.99 -7.27 -4.08
C VAL A 29 -7.51 -6.19 -5.02
N PHE A 30 -8.78 -5.80 -4.89
CA PHE A 30 -9.37 -4.76 -5.73
C PHE A 30 -8.63 -3.42 -5.58
N THR A 31 -8.36 -2.99 -4.36
CA THR A 31 -7.66 -1.73 -4.08
C THR A 31 -6.26 -1.71 -4.67
N HIS A 32 -5.53 -2.84 -4.62
CA HIS A 32 -4.17 -2.91 -5.15
C HIS A 32 -4.10 -3.09 -6.67
N LEU A 33 -5.15 -3.61 -7.28
CA LEU A 33 -5.26 -3.64 -8.74
C LEU A 33 -5.67 -2.27 -9.30
N ALA A 34 -6.60 -1.59 -8.63
CA ALA A 34 -7.09 -0.28 -9.06
C ALA A 34 -6.16 0.88 -8.66
N GLY A 35 -5.46 0.76 -7.52
CA GLY A 35 -4.63 1.82 -6.94
C GLY A 35 -3.59 2.41 -7.91
N PRO A 36 -2.72 1.61 -8.53
CA PRO A 36 -1.76 2.11 -9.50
C PRO A 36 -2.41 2.81 -10.69
N ILE A 37 -3.58 2.35 -11.14
CA ILE A 37 -4.34 2.99 -12.23
C ILE A 37 -4.84 4.37 -11.80
N ILE A 38 -5.36 4.49 -10.57
CA ILE A 38 -5.80 5.77 -10.00
C ILE A 38 -4.62 6.72 -9.78
N ALA A 39 -3.43 6.19 -9.54
CA ALA A 39 -2.20 6.97 -9.37
C ALA A 39 -1.58 7.44 -10.70
N LEU A 40 -1.98 6.90 -11.86
CA LEU A 40 -1.44 7.30 -13.17
C LEU A 40 -1.53 8.79 -13.46
N PRO A 41 -2.66 9.50 -13.19
CA PRO A 41 -2.74 10.95 -13.41
C PRO A 41 -1.68 11.72 -12.62
N MET A 42 -1.32 11.25 -11.42
CA MET A 42 -0.27 11.82 -10.60
C MET A 42 1.10 11.66 -11.25
N GLY A 43 1.42 10.45 -11.74
CA GLY A 43 2.66 10.19 -12.46
C GLY A 43 2.77 11.06 -13.72
N LEU A 44 1.68 11.21 -14.46
CA LEU A 44 1.61 12.06 -15.64
C LEU A 44 1.83 13.56 -15.28
N TYR A 45 1.18 14.03 -14.21
CA TYR A 45 1.39 15.39 -13.71
C TYR A 45 2.86 15.66 -13.38
N LEU A 46 3.51 14.74 -12.66
CA LEU A 46 4.94 14.87 -12.31
C LEU A 46 5.83 14.92 -13.55
N TYR A 47 5.53 14.11 -14.56
CA TYR A 47 6.27 14.11 -15.82
C TYR A 47 6.08 15.42 -16.60
N VAL A 48 4.88 16.01 -16.59
CA VAL A 48 4.61 17.29 -17.26
C VAL A 48 5.31 18.45 -16.56
N VAL A 49 5.34 18.46 -15.23
CA VAL A 49 5.99 19.51 -14.43
C VAL A 49 7.52 19.40 -14.48
N SER A 50 8.05 18.20 -14.62
CA SER A 50 9.48 17.95 -14.71
C SER A 50 9.76 16.95 -15.85
N PRO A 51 9.86 17.42 -17.11
CA PRO A 51 9.96 16.54 -18.29
C PRO A 51 11.26 15.74 -18.38
N THR A 52 12.18 15.97 -17.46
CA THR A 52 13.40 15.14 -17.35
C THR A 52 13.15 13.95 -16.46
N VAL A 53 13.52 12.76 -16.93
CA VAL A 53 13.42 11.53 -16.11
C VAL A 53 14.46 11.61 -14.99
N THR A 54 14.02 12.06 -13.84
CA THR A 54 14.85 12.13 -12.65
C THR A 54 14.84 10.80 -11.90
N PRO A 55 15.91 10.43 -11.16
CA PRO A 55 15.93 9.24 -10.33
C PRO A 55 14.74 9.19 -9.33
N GLN A 56 14.32 10.34 -8.83
CA GLN A 56 13.17 10.47 -7.93
C GLN A 56 11.85 10.04 -8.59
N LEU A 57 11.64 10.48 -9.83
CA LEU A 57 10.47 10.10 -10.61
C LEU A 57 10.45 8.58 -10.87
N LEU A 58 11.61 7.99 -11.18
CA LEU A 58 11.72 6.55 -11.36
C LEU A 58 11.40 5.78 -10.07
N ILE A 59 11.96 6.18 -8.94
CA ILE A 59 11.71 5.54 -7.64
C ILE A 59 10.21 5.56 -7.30
N ILE A 60 9.55 6.70 -7.47
CA ILE A 60 8.12 6.84 -7.19
C ILE A 60 7.29 6.00 -8.16
N SER A 61 7.60 6.04 -9.45
CA SER A 61 6.87 5.26 -10.46
C SER A 61 7.01 3.76 -10.23
N LEU A 62 8.21 3.27 -9.96
CA LEU A 62 8.47 1.87 -9.64
C LEU A 62 7.79 1.48 -8.31
N GLY A 63 7.80 2.38 -7.31
CA GLY A 63 7.10 2.18 -6.05
C GLY A 63 5.59 2.01 -6.27
N ILE A 64 4.96 2.86 -7.08
CA ILE A 64 3.53 2.74 -7.41
C ILE A 64 3.25 1.41 -8.13
N MET A 65 4.07 1.05 -9.11
CA MET A 65 3.90 -0.20 -9.88
C MET A 65 4.11 -1.44 -9.01
N SER A 66 4.95 -1.36 -7.95
CA SER A 66 5.19 -2.46 -7.04
C SER A 66 3.92 -2.92 -6.30
N PHE A 67 2.91 -2.06 -6.14
CA PHE A 67 1.64 -2.45 -5.53
C PHE A 67 0.89 -3.54 -6.30
N TRP A 68 1.11 -3.68 -7.60
CA TRP A 68 0.54 -4.79 -8.38
C TRP A 68 1.13 -6.16 -8.00
N THR A 69 2.29 -6.18 -7.36
CA THR A 69 2.89 -7.43 -6.90
C THR A 69 2.23 -7.96 -5.62
N LEU A 70 1.58 -7.09 -4.81
CA LEU A 70 0.99 -7.47 -3.52
C LEU A 70 -0.13 -8.51 -3.64
N PRO A 71 -1.07 -8.44 -4.59
CA PRO A 71 -2.04 -9.52 -4.81
C PRO A 71 -1.39 -10.87 -5.17
N LEU A 72 -0.30 -10.84 -5.95
CA LEU A 72 0.45 -12.05 -6.30
C LEU A 72 1.17 -12.63 -5.08
N LEU A 73 1.77 -11.77 -4.26
CA LEU A 73 2.40 -12.17 -2.99
C LEU A 73 1.37 -12.70 -1.99
N LEU A 74 0.17 -12.11 -1.93
CA LEU A 74 -0.93 -12.63 -1.13
C LEU A 74 -1.28 -14.07 -1.55
N ARG A 75 -1.37 -14.30 -2.85
CA ARG A 75 -1.63 -15.64 -3.38
C ARG A 75 -0.53 -16.64 -3.03
N ALA A 76 0.73 -16.21 -3.07
CA ALA A 76 1.87 -17.08 -2.79
C ALA A 76 2.03 -17.39 -1.30
N THR A 77 1.81 -16.39 -0.43
CA THR A 77 2.06 -16.52 1.02
C THR A 77 0.83 -16.91 1.82
N GLY A 78 -0.36 -16.58 1.35
CA GLY A 78 -1.61 -16.75 2.10
C GLY A 78 -1.72 -15.92 3.39
N ASN A 79 -0.73 -15.06 3.66
CA ASN A 79 -0.67 -14.28 4.90
C ASN A 79 -1.22 -12.86 4.71
N MET A 80 -2.50 -12.70 4.97
CA MET A 80 -3.21 -11.42 4.81
C MET A 80 -2.63 -10.31 5.71
N THR A 81 -2.27 -10.64 6.95
CA THR A 81 -1.73 -9.66 7.90
C THR A 81 -0.40 -9.07 7.42
N LEU A 82 0.49 -9.93 6.90
CA LEU A 82 1.76 -9.50 6.33
C LEU A 82 1.55 -8.59 5.11
N MET A 83 0.62 -8.95 4.23
CA MET A 83 0.34 -8.15 3.03
C MET A 83 -0.26 -6.79 3.37
N MET A 84 -1.14 -6.71 4.37
CA MET A 84 -1.67 -5.44 4.86
C MET A 84 -0.57 -4.55 5.44
N ALA A 85 0.34 -5.12 6.24
CA ALA A 85 1.47 -4.39 6.81
C ALA A 85 2.41 -3.86 5.72
N LEU A 86 2.78 -4.69 4.75
CA LEU A 86 3.64 -4.28 3.62
C LEU A 86 2.98 -3.18 2.78
N SER A 87 1.68 -3.29 2.54
CA SER A 87 0.92 -2.26 1.81
C SER A 87 0.93 -0.93 2.56
N PHE A 88 0.64 -0.94 3.85
CA PHE A 88 0.62 0.26 4.68
C PHE A 88 2.00 0.92 4.75
N GLU A 89 3.05 0.15 5.04
CA GLU A 89 4.42 0.65 5.12
C GLU A 89 4.93 1.16 3.78
N GLY A 90 4.66 0.42 2.71
CA GLY A 90 5.03 0.81 1.35
C GLY A 90 4.37 2.12 0.92
N LEU A 91 3.06 2.27 1.16
CA LEU A 91 2.33 3.50 0.83
C LEU A 91 2.80 4.69 1.67
N THR A 92 3.06 4.48 2.95
CA THR A 92 3.59 5.51 3.85
C THR A 92 4.98 5.97 3.42
N ALA A 93 5.90 5.03 3.17
CA ALA A 93 7.24 5.32 2.70
C ALA A 93 7.22 6.07 1.36
N LEU A 94 6.41 5.62 0.41
CA LEU A 94 6.27 6.25 -0.90
C LEU A 94 5.70 7.68 -0.79
N SER A 95 4.71 7.89 0.08
CA SER A 95 4.11 9.21 0.33
C SER A 95 5.11 10.16 0.99
N LEU A 96 5.90 9.69 1.94
CA LEU A 96 6.95 10.49 2.58
C LEU A 96 8.07 10.85 1.59
N CYS A 97 8.55 9.89 0.82
CA CYS A 97 9.54 10.15 -0.23
C CYS A 97 9.00 11.14 -1.26
N GLY A 98 7.77 10.96 -1.74
CA GLY A 98 7.12 11.87 -2.66
C GLY A 98 6.98 13.27 -2.08
N SER A 99 6.57 13.39 -0.82
CA SER A 99 6.45 14.69 -0.15
C SER A 99 7.82 15.36 0.01
N PHE A 100 8.86 14.62 0.35
CA PHE A 100 10.21 15.16 0.50
C PHE A 100 10.75 15.76 -0.81
N PHE A 101 10.59 15.04 -1.93
CA PHE A 101 11.14 15.47 -3.22
C PHE A 101 10.26 16.47 -3.98
N TYR A 102 8.96 16.50 -3.72
CA TYR A 102 7.99 17.27 -4.51
C TYR A 102 7.19 18.26 -3.66
N GLY A 103 7.86 19.14 -2.95
CA GLY A 103 7.27 20.33 -2.35
C GLY A 103 7.01 20.29 -0.84
N GLY A 104 7.46 19.27 -0.12
CA GLY A 104 7.32 19.22 1.35
C GLY A 104 5.86 19.31 1.79
N PHE A 105 5.53 20.33 2.56
CA PHE A 105 4.16 20.58 3.06
C PHE A 105 3.14 20.96 1.98
N ASN A 106 3.58 21.42 0.82
CA ASN A 106 2.71 21.72 -0.32
C ASN A 106 2.67 20.57 -1.34
N SER A 107 3.20 19.41 -0.97
CA SER A 107 3.29 18.27 -1.87
C SER A 107 1.93 17.65 -2.16
N PRO A 108 1.65 17.31 -3.42
CA PRO A 108 0.47 16.53 -3.78
C PRO A 108 0.47 15.11 -3.22
N PHE A 109 1.56 14.65 -2.59
CA PHE A 109 1.65 13.36 -1.91
C PHE A 109 1.11 13.37 -0.47
N LEU A 110 0.91 14.54 0.17
CA LEU A 110 0.36 14.61 1.52
C LEU A 110 -1.04 14.00 1.68
N PRO A 111 -1.98 14.18 0.75
CA PRO A 111 -3.27 13.48 0.82
C PRO A 111 -3.12 11.95 0.84
N TRP A 112 -2.13 11.40 0.12
CA TRP A 112 -1.85 9.97 0.12
C TRP A 112 -1.33 9.48 1.48
N LEU A 113 -0.56 10.30 2.18
CA LEU A 113 -0.15 10.00 3.56
C LEU A 113 -1.36 9.89 4.49
N SER A 114 -2.32 10.79 4.36
CA SER A 114 -3.57 10.74 5.14
C SER A 114 -4.38 9.47 4.82
N ILE A 115 -4.45 9.09 3.54
CA ILE A 115 -5.10 7.85 3.11
C ILE A 115 -4.38 6.63 3.70
N SER A 116 -3.04 6.60 3.68
CA SER A 116 -2.27 5.51 4.25
C SER A 116 -2.53 5.35 5.75
N LEU A 117 -2.57 6.45 6.50
CA LEU A 117 -2.88 6.43 7.93
C LEU A 117 -4.31 5.93 8.19
N MET A 118 -5.29 6.36 7.40
CA MET A 118 -6.67 5.87 7.51
C MET A 118 -6.77 4.36 7.22
N LEU A 119 -6.09 3.89 6.19
CA LEU A 119 -6.01 2.45 5.88
C LEU A 119 -5.33 1.67 7.00
N GLY A 120 -4.23 2.20 7.56
CA GLY A 120 -3.54 1.60 8.70
C GLY A 120 -4.47 1.47 9.90
N LEU A 121 -5.19 2.52 10.27
CA LEU A 121 -6.17 2.48 11.36
C LEU A 121 -7.30 1.49 11.07
N PHE A 122 -7.84 1.46 9.85
CA PHE A 122 -8.90 0.53 9.47
C PHE A 122 -8.48 -0.93 9.60
N PHE A 123 -7.25 -1.25 9.21
CA PHE A 123 -6.71 -2.61 9.33
C PHE A 123 -6.28 -2.97 10.76
N LEU A 124 -5.73 -2.01 11.53
CA LEU A 124 -5.34 -2.20 12.93
C LEU A 124 -6.54 -2.45 13.85
N LEU A 125 -7.65 -1.73 13.64
CA LEU A 125 -8.86 -1.90 14.45
C LEU A 125 -9.55 -3.25 14.22
N ARG A 126 -9.28 -3.93 13.12
CA ARG A 126 -9.87 -5.22 12.75
C ARG A 126 -8.92 -6.41 12.80
N GLY A 127 -7.62 -6.18 12.94
CA GLY A 127 -6.61 -7.23 13.07
C GLY A 127 -6.22 -7.51 14.52
N PRO A 128 -5.64 -8.67 14.82
CA PRO A 128 -5.04 -8.89 16.14
C PRO A 128 -3.97 -7.84 16.39
N ALA A 129 -3.97 -7.27 17.58
CA ALA A 129 -3.14 -6.14 18.06
C ALA A 129 -1.59 -6.36 17.97
N LEU A 130 -1.14 -7.30 17.16
CA LEU A 130 0.26 -7.75 17.02
C LEU A 130 1.13 -6.87 16.10
N VAL A 131 0.52 -5.96 15.33
CA VAL A 131 1.28 -5.13 14.37
C VAL A 131 1.96 -3.93 15.04
N ILE A 132 1.36 -3.41 16.12
CA ILE A 132 1.90 -2.23 16.84
C ILE A 132 3.24 -2.51 17.55
N PRO A 133 3.49 -3.66 18.22
CA PRO A 133 4.77 -3.89 18.88
C PRO A 133 5.95 -3.98 17.94
N GLY A 134 5.77 -4.52 16.72
CA GLY A 134 6.84 -4.64 15.73
C GLY A 134 7.32 -3.30 15.19
N PHE A 135 6.41 -2.37 14.95
CA PHE A 135 6.72 -1.03 14.44
C PHE A 135 7.44 -0.18 15.51
N CYS A 136 6.93 -0.18 16.75
CA CYS A 136 7.58 0.53 17.87
C CYS A 136 8.97 -0.04 18.22
N CYS A 137 9.17 -1.37 18.16
CA CYS A 137 10.45 -1.99 18.37
C CYS A 137 11.47 -1.66 17.27
N ASN A 138 11.06 -1.55 16.02
CA ASN A 138 11.95 -1.17 14.93
C ASN A 138 12.32 0.32 14.98
N LEU A 139 11.39 1.21 15.31
CA LEU A 139 11.71 2.63 15.51
C LEU A 139 12.69 2.84 16.67
N ALA A 140 12.52 2.12 17.77
CA ALA A 140 13.42 2.19 18.92
C ALA A 140 14.84 1.66 18.62
N ARG A 141 15.00 0.78 17.61
CA ARG A 141 16.32 0.31 17.15
C ARG A 141 17.02 1.29 16.20
N VAL A 142 16.27 2.10 15.48
CA VAL A 142 16.82 3.07 14.51
C VAL A 142 17.26 4.37 15.18
N PHE A 143 16.71 4.70 16.36
CA PHE A 143 17.10 5.86 17.16
C PHE A 143 17.58 5.42 18.57
N PRO A 144 18.79 4.86 18.72
CA PRO A 144 19.40 4.72 20.04
C PRO A 144 19.68 6.13 20.56
N ARG A 145 19.23 6.41 21.79
CA ARG A 145 19.51 7.66 22.51
C ARG A 145 21.00 7.80 22.76
#